data_a6c9b11947510b5ba5646c7fddcbb9b7
#
_entry.id   a6c9b11947510b5ba5646c7fddcbb9b7
#
_cell.length_a   1.000
_cell.length_b   1.000
_cell.length_c   1.000
_cell.angle_alpha   90.00
_cell.angle_beta   90.00
_cell.angle_gamma   90.00
#
_symmetry.space_group_name_H-M   'P 1'
#
loop_
_entity.id
_entity.type
_entity.pdbx_description
1 polymer ?
#
loop_
_entity_poly.entity_id
_entity_poly.type
_entity_poly.pdbx_seq_one_letter_code
_entity_poly.pdbx_strand_id
1 'polypeptide(L)'
;MSTIPLSEAKARLSEIADEVGRTHERVHITRNGREYVVLLAAEDLESIEATLELLADTRAQARIAAAEADVAAGEVLDEQQVRALMDTRARTQPE
;
A
#
# COMPACT_ATOMS: atom_id res chain seq x y z
N MET A 1 13.95 9.83 -7.42
CA MET A 1 13.16 10.26 -6.26
C MET A 1 13.72 11.53 -5.69
N SER A 2 12.85 12.51 -5.47
CA SER A 2 13.24 13.78 -4.87
C SER A 2 12.77 13.84 -3.42
N THR A 3 13.54 14.53 -2.59
CA THR A 3 13.18 14.75 -1.19
C THR A 3 13.27 16.25 -0.91
N ILE A 4 12.19 16.84 -0.46
CA ILE A 4 12.11 18.28 -0.17
C ILE A 4 11.42 18.51 1.17
N PRO A 5 11.75 19.63 1.85
CA PRO A 5 11.03 19.97 3.08
C PRO A 5 9.62 20.47 2.78
N LEU A 6 8.74 20.36 3.77
CA LEU A 6 7.34 20.75 3.65
C LEU A 6 7.18 22.24 3.26
N SER A 7 8.04 23.11 3.77
CA SER A 7 7.99 24.55 3.44
C SER A 7 8.21 24.79 1.94
N GLU A 8 9.15 24.07 1.33
CA GLU A 8 9.40 24.16 -0.10
C GLU A 8 8.24 23.53 -0.91
N ALA A 9 7.74 22.39 -0.47
CA ALA A 9 6.59 21.76 -1.10
C ALA A 9 5.35 22.67 -1.09
N LYS A 10 5.11 23.34 0.02
CA LYS A 10 4.01 24.28 0.17
C LYS A 10 4.15 25.48 -0.78
N ALA A 11 5.35 26.00 -0.91
CA ALA A 11 5.61 27.16 -1.76
C ALA A 11 5.54 26.84 -3.27
N ARG A 12 5.85 25.60 -3.65
CA ARG A 12 5.98 25.20 -5.05
C ARG A 12 5.08 24.03 -5.42
N LEU A 13 3.98 23.85 -4.71
CA LEU A 13 3.13 22.65 -4.84
C LEU A 13 2.62 22.45 -6.28
N SER A 14 2.17 23.51 -6.94
CA SER A 14 1.67 23.39 -8.33
C SER A 14 2.76 22.92 -9.30
N GLU A 15 3.97 23.46 -9.20
CA GLU A 15 5.10 23.03 -10.02
C GLU A 15 5.46 21.59 -9.77
N ILE A 16 5.52 21.22 -8.49
CA ILE A 16 5.87 19.86 -8.07
C ILE A 16 4.82 18.88 -8.55
N ALA A 17 3.54 19.22 -8.40
CA ALA A 17 2.44 18.38 -8.84
C ALA A 17 2.46 18.18 -10.37
N ASP A 18 2.72 19.24 -11.13
CA ASP A 18 2.84 19.15 -12.60
C ASP A 18 4.00 18.23 -13.01
N GLU A 19 5.12 18.38 -12.34
CA GLU A 19 6.29 17.56 -12.61
C GLU A 19 6.05 16.09 -12.27
N VAL A 20 5.47 15.82 -11.11
CA VAL A 20 5.11 14.45 -10.69
C VAL A 20 4.11 13.83 -11.66
N GLY A 21 3.09 14.57 -12.07
CA GLY A 21 2.10 14.08 -13.03
C GLY A 21 2.69 13.78 -14.39
N ARG A 22 3.70 14.53 -14.81
CA ARG A 22 4.34 14.38 -16.12
C ARG A 22 5.42 13.29 -16.12
N THR A 23 6.26 13.26 -15.09
CA THR A 23 7.41 12.35 -15.04
C THR A 23 7.16 11.06 -14.27
N HIS A 24 6.07 10.99 -13.51
CA HIS A 24 5.74 9.88 -12.60
C HIS A 24 6.79 9.66 -11.52
N GLU A 25 7.61 10.66 -11.26
CA GLU A 25 8.61 10.62 -10.20
C GLU A 25 7.97 10.98 -8.85
N ARG A 26 8.25 10.20 -7.83
CA ARG A 26 7.72 10.45 -6.49
C ARG A 26 8.51 11.54 -5.79
N VAL A 27 7.84 12.39 -5.03
CA VAL A 27 8.47 13.42 -4.21
C VAL A 27 8.18 13.12 -2.75
N HIS A 28 9.24 12.90 -1.99
CA HIS A 28 9.15 12.70 -0.55
C HIS A 28 9.20 14.06 0.14
N ILE A 29 8.20 14.36 0.94
CA ILE A 29 8.09 15.62 1.66
C ILE A 29 8.42 15.36 3.13
N THR A 30 9.40 16.09 3.64
CA THR A 30 9.85 15.95 5.02
C THR A 30 9.30 17.06 5.90
N ARG A 31 9.16 16.76 7.19
CA ARG A 31 8.81 17.72 8.22
C ARG A 31 9.74 17.52 9.40
N ASN A 32 10.43 18.58 9.81
CA ASN A 32 11.42 18.50 10.89
C ASN A 32 12.50 17.44 10.62
N GLY A 33 12.95 17.33 9.37
CA GLY A 33 13.99 16.40 8.96
C GLY A 33 13.55 14.94 8.84
N ARG A 34 12.26 14.65 9.02
CA ARG A 34 11.72 13.30 8.92
C ARG A 34 10.76 13.17 7.76
N GLU A 35 10.71 12.02 7.13
CA GLU A 35 9.70 11.74 6.10
C GLU A 35 8.31 11.89 6.70
N TYR A 36 7.46 12.62 6.00
CA TYR A 36 6.13 12.96 6.48
C TYR A 36 5.05 12.49 5.53
N VAL A 37 5.12 12.88 4.27
CA VAL A 37 4.17 12.47 3.21
C VAL A 37 4.93 12.25 1.92
N VAL A 38 4.28 11.56 0.98
CA VAL A 38 4.81 11.32 -0.36
C VAL A 38 3.80 11.82 -1.37
N LEU A 39 4.26 12.57 -2.36
CA LEU A 39 3.46 13.00 -3.49
C LEU A 39 3.77 12.10 -4.67
N LEU A 40 2.75 11.50 -5.26
CA LEU A 40 2.89 10.65 -6.44
C LEU A 40 1.72 10.88 -7.39
N ALA A 41 1.89 10.51 -8.66
CA ALA A 41 0.81 10.64 -9.63
C ALA A 41 -0.35 9.71 -9.28
N ALA A 42 -1.59 10.17 -9.46
CA ALA A 42 -2.78 9.38 -9.16
C ALA A 42 -2.81 8.07 -9.94
N GLU A 43 -2.35 8.08 -11.19
CA GLU A 43 -2.25 6.88 -12.03
C GLU A 43 -1.31 5.84 -11.42
N ASP A 44 -0.22 6.29 -10.82
CA ASP A 44 0.75 5.40 -10.19
C ASP A 44 0.15 4.74 -8.95
N LEU A 45 -0.62 5.48 -8.15
CA LEU A 45 -1.32 4.94 -7.00
C LEU A 45 -2.35 3.89 -7.43
N GLU A 46 -3.14 4.19 -8.47
CA GLU A 46 -4.11 3.25 -9.02
C GLU A 46 -3.44 1.96 -9.51
N SER A 47 -2.29 2.08 -10.17
CA SER A 47 -1.52 0.93 -10.64
C SER A 47 -1.01 0.08 -9.49
N ILE A 48 -0.52 0.71 -8.44
CA ILE A 48 -0.05 0.02 -7.22
C ILE A 48 -1.21 -0.70 -6.55
N GLU A 49 -2.35 -0.03 -6.40
CA GLU A 49 -3.54 -0.61 -5.79
C GLU A 49 -4.06 -1.81 -6.60
N ALA A 50 -4.12 -1.68 -7.92
CA ALA A 50 -4.54 -2.76 -8.81
C ALA A 50 -3.59 -3.98 -8.70
N THR A 51 -2.29 -3.73 -8.63
CA THR A 51 -1.29 -4.79 -8.44
C THR A 51 -1.47 -5.49 -7.09
N LEU A 52 -1.71 -4.72 -6.03
CA LEU A 52 -1.96 -5.27 -4.70
C LEU A 52 -3.23 -6.12 -4.66
N GLU A 53 -4.29 -5.69 -5.32
CA GLU A 53 -5.53 -6.46 -5.43
C GLU A 53 -5.28 -7.78 -6.17
N LEU A 54 -4.57 -7.73 -7.29
CA LEU A 54 -4.24 -8.92 -8.06
C LEU A 54 -3.41 -9.91 -7.26
N LEU A 55 -2.41 -9.42 -6.51
CA LEU A 55 -1.60 -10.26 -5.63
C LEU A 55 -2.42 -10.84 -4.48
N ALA A 56 -3.35 -10.07 -3.92
CA ALA A 56 -4.25 -10.54 -2.87
C ALA A 56 -5.16 -11.66 -3.39
N ASP A 57 -5.71 -11.50 -4.58
CA ASP A 57 -6.54 -12.51 -5.22
C ASP A 57 -5.74 -13.80 -5.50
N THR A 58 -4.54 -13.67 -6.01
CA THR A 58 -3.63 -14.79 -6.25
C THR A 58 -3.31 -15.54 -4.97
N ARG A 59 -3.03 -14.82 -3.89
CA ARG A 59 -2.79 -15.41 -2.57
C ARG A 59 -4.02 -16.07 -2.00
N ALA A 60 -5.19 -15.46 -2.19
CA ALA A 60 -6.46 -16.03 -1.76
C ALA A 60 -6.73 -17.36 -2.48
N GLN A 61 -6.52 -17.42 -3.78
CA GLN A 61 -6.66 -18.65 -4.57
C GLN A 61 -5.66 -19.72 -4.12
N ALA A 62 -4.41 -19.33 -3.87
CA ALA A 62 -3.39 -20.25 -3.36
C ALA A 62 -3.78 -20.81 -1.99
N ARG A 63 -4.34 -19.95 -1.11
CA ARG A 63 -4.82 -20.38 0.21
C ARG A 63 -6.00 -21.33 0.11
N ILE A 64 -6.92 -21.08 -0.80
CA ILE A 64 -8.06 -21.97 -1.05
C ILE A 64 -7.56 -23.33 -1.53
N ALA A 65 -6.65 -23.36 -2.48
CA ALA A 65 -6.04 -24.59 -2.96
C ALA A 65 -5.29 -25.36 -1.85
N ALA A 66 -4.52 -24.63 -1.03
CA ALA A 66 -3.83 -25.21 0.12
C ALA A 66 -4.82 -25.71 1.18
N ALA A 67 -5.91 -24.98 1.43
CA ALA A 67 -6.95 -25.38 2.36
C ALA A 67 -7.67 -26.64 1.89
N GLU A 68 -7.94 -26.77 0.61
CA GLU A 68 -8.53 -28.00 0.04
C GLU A 68 -7.60 -29.19 0.23
N ALA A 69 -6.29 -29.02 0.01
CA ALA A 69 -5.29 -30.03 0.26
C ALA A 69 -5.20 -30.38 1.76
N ASP A 70 -5.26 -29.36 2.62
CA ASP A 70 -5.21 -29.50 4.08
C ASP A 70 -6.48 -30.15 4.64
N VAL A 71 -7.64 -29.89 4.04
CA VAL A 71 -8.89 -30.57 4.38
C VAL A 71 -8.75 -32.06 4.11
N ALA A 72 -8.12 -32.44 3.00
CA ALA A 72 -7.81 -33.83 2.71
C ALA A 72 -6.81 -34.41 3.73
N ALA A 73 -5.95 -33.59 4.30
CA ALA A 73 -5.00 -33.95 5.37
C ALA A 73 -5.56 -33.73 6.79
N GLY A 74 -6.74 -33.13 6.93
CA GLY A 74 -7.38 -32.87 8.22
C GLY A 74 -7.01 -31.55 8.88
N GLU A 75 -6.42 -30.62 8.14
CA GLU A 75 -6.04 -29.28 8.66
C GLU A 75 -6.87 -28.19 8.01
N VAL A 76 -7.57 -27.40 8.83
CA VAL A 76 -8.41 -26.28 8.37
C VAL A 76 -8.19 -25.06 9.28
N LEU A 77 -8.06 -23.88 8.66
CA LEU A 77 -8.08 -22.60 9.40
C LEU A 77 -9.51 -22.35 9.91
N ASP A 78 -9.65 -22.01 11.20
CA ASP A 78 -10.94 -21.67 11.78
C ASP A 78 -11.25 -20.16 11.65
N GLU A 79 -12.49 -19.78 11.99
CA GLU A 79 -12.93 -18.41 11.94
C GLU A 79 -12.12 -17.48 12.87
N GLN A 80 -11.68 -17.98 14.01
CA GLN A 80 -10.91 -17.18 14.96
C GLN A 80 -9.54 -16.81 14.39
N GLN A 81 -8.90 -17.70 13.68
CA GLN A 81 -7.62 -17.44 13.03
C GLN A 81 -7.77 -16.39 11.93
N VAL A 82 -8.85 -16.46 11.17
CA VAL A 82 -9.16 -15.47 10.13
C VAL A 82 -9.43 -14.11 10.75
N ARG A 83 -10.23 -14.04 11.82
CA ARG A 83 -10.53 -12.80 12.53
C ARG A 83 -9.29 -12.17 13.15
N ALA A 84 -8.40 -12.96 13.73
CA ALA A 84 -7.15 -12.47 14.30
C ALA A 84 -6.27 -11.83 13.23
N LEU A 85 -6.20 -12.38 12.03
CA LEU A 85 -5.49 -11.81 10.91
C LEU A 85 -6.09 -10.47 10.47
N MET A 86 -7.41 -10.38 10.41
CA MET A 86 -8.13 -9.15 10.06
C MET A 86 -7.94 -8.06 11.10
N ASP A 87 -8.02 -8.39 12.38
CA ASP A 87 -7.81 -7.45 13.48
C ASP A 87 -6.39 -6.89 13.47
N THR A 88 -5.39 -7.72 13.23
CA THR A 88 -4.00 -7.29 13.10
C THR A 88 -3.83 -6.31 11.95
N ARG A 89 -4.52 -6.55 10.84
CA ARG A 89 -4.50 -5.68 9.67
C ARG A 89 -5.13 -4.32 9.97
N ALA A 90 -6.25 -4.30 10.67
CA ALA A 90 -6.94 -3.07 11.05
C ALA A 90 -6.09 -2.22 11.99
N ARG A 91 -5.35 -2.83 12.91
CA ARG A 91 -4.48 -2.14 13.87
C ARG A 91 -3.25 -1.50 13.24
N THR A 92 -2.80 -2.00 12.12
CA THR A 92 -1.60 -1.48 11.43
C THR A 92 -1.90 -0.33 10.48
N GLN A 93 -3.16 0.01 10.26
CA GLN A 93 -3.52 1.16 9.44
C GLN A 93 -3.32 2.45 10.22
N PRO A 94 -2.60 3.44 9.66
CA PRO A 94 -2.46 4.74 10.31
C PRO A 94 -3.81 5.48 10.30
N GLU A 95 -4.10 6.13 11.37
CA GLU A 95 -5.29 6.98 11.48
C GLU A 95 -5.15 8.26 10.66
#